data_eff58ed67b80fadaa1212a5e494383ce
#
_entry.id   eff58ed67b80fadaa1212a5e494383ce
#
_cell.length_a   1.000
_cell.length_b   1.000
_cell.length_c   1.000
_cell.angle_alpha   90.00
_cell.angle_beta   90.00
_cell.angle_gamma   90.00
#
_symmetry.space_group_name_H-M   'P 1'
#
loop_
_entity.id
_entity.type
_entity.pdbx_description
1 polymer ?
#
loop_
_entity_poly.entity_id
_entity_poly.type
_entity_poly.pdbx_seq_one_letter_code
_entity_poly.pdbx_strand_id
1 'polypeptide(L)'
;DDGLPMLILSPVEAPRVLDWSWAVTPPTYTEEPAFSGHSHAIRAPAGSTCEIRFRTSPSGSQTWVVQGEMTSPIPPDSEGWLSHSFTLNEPGQLDIAVQGDHDFRDPRAASLTWEVIPDRPPLVRFLYPPTDWSLVPGGEIPLVMQVRDDRRLTEVHLQSLGEAPAAISIDLLPLSTAESAGGQNREG
;
A
#
# COMPACT_ATOMS: atom_id res chain seq x y z
N ASP A 1 40.24 55.21 -19.67
CA ASP A 1 39.11 54.78 -18.82
C ASP A 1 38.95 53.30 -18.95
N ASP A 2 39.67 52.56 -18.12
CA ASP A 2 39.48 51.12 -17.98
C ASP A 2 38.21 50.91 -17.15
N GLY A 3 37.05 50.95 -17.83
CA GLY A 3 35.79 50.52 -17.23
C GLY A 3 35.86 49.07 -16.85
N LEU A 4 35.96 48.76 -15.56
CA LEU A 4 35.87 47.40 -15.05
C LEU A 4 34.50 46.84 -15.46
N PRO A 5 34.43 45.61 -15.96
CA PRO A 5 33.16 44.98 -16.32
C PRO A 5 32.26 44.91 -15.07
N MET A 6 31.10 45.57 -15.14
CA MET A 6 30.10 45.49 -14.08
C MET A 6 29.40 44.12 -14.17
N LEU A 7 29.63 43.26 -13.18
CA LEU A 7 28.89 42.01 -13.04
C LEU A 7 27.57 42.29 -12.31
N ILE A 8 26.46 42.05 -13.01
CA ILE A 8 25.13 42.13 -12.41
C ILE A 8 24.73 40.72 -12.01
N LEU A 9 24.54 40.48 -10.72
CA LEU A 9 24.04 39.22 -10.15
C LEU A 9 22.54 39.39 -9.89
N SER A 10 21.73 38.57 -10.57
CA SER A 10 20.31 38.47 -10.30
C SER A 10 20.05 37.15 -9.53
N PRO A 11 19.54 37.23 -8.29
CA PRO A 11 19.20 36.03 -7.56
C PRO A 11 18.02 35.31 -8.25
N VAL A 12 18.10 34.02 -8.38
CA VAL A 12 17.04 33.18 -8.90
C VAL A 12 16.50 32.30 -7.76
N GLU A 13 15.19 32.21 -7.64
CA GLU A 13 14.56 31.34 -6.63
C GLU A 13 14.80 29.87 -6.99
N ALA A 14 15.30 29.09 -6.04
CA ALA A 14 15.47 27.66 -6.22
C ALA A 14 14.10 26.98 -6.28
N PRO A 15 13.85 26.08 -7.25
CA PRO A 15 12.59 25.35 -7.32
C PRO A 15 12.42 24.46 -6.09
N ARG A 16 11.21 24.42 -5.55
CA ARG A 16 10.87 23.63 -4.36
C ARG A 16 9.44 23.13 -4.41
N VAL A 17 9.16 22.06 -3.68
CA VAL A 17 7.81 21.53 -3.46
C VAL A 17 7.16 22.23 -2.27
N LEU A 18 5.89 22.61 -2.44
CA LEU A 18 5.04 23.24 -1.44
C LEU A 18 3.77 22.39 -1.23
N ASP A 19 3.09 22.61 -0.10
CA ASP A 19 1.76 22.04 0.18
C ASP A 19 1.66 20.52 -0.08
N TRP A 20 2.68 19.80 0.32
CA TRP A 20 2.77 18.36 0.14
C TRP A 20 1.75 17.60 0.98
N SER A 21 1.01 16.69 0.34
CA SER A 21 0.12 15.74 0.99
C SER A 21 0.01 14.45 0.20
N TRP A 22 -0.41 13.39 0.88
CA TRP A 22 -0.73 12.12 0.25
C TRP A 22 -1.98 11.51 0.87
N ALA A 23 -2.69 10.68 0.09
CA ALA A 23 -3.81 9.87 0.51
C ALA A 23 -3.59 8.42 0.05
N VAL A 24 -3.88 7.46 0.92
CA VAL A 24 -3.78 6.03 0.64
C VAL A 24 -5.15 5.40 0.77
N THR A 25 -5.55 4.67 -0.26
CA THR A 25 -6.75 3.83 -0.27
C THR A 25 -6.31 2.37 -0.27
N PRO A 26 -6.49 1.66 0.86
CA PRO A 26 -6.21 0.23 0.94
C PRO A 26 -7.13 -0.57 0.01
N PRO A 27 -6.73 -1.81 -0.39
CA PRO A 27 -7.60 -2.70 -1.14
C PRO A 27 -8.88 -3.02 -0.36
N THR A 28 -9.99 -3.18 -1.06
CA THR A 28 -11.32 -3.40 -0.44
C THR A 28 -11.39 -4.63 0.46
N TYR A 29 -10.63 -5.67 0.17
CA TYR A 29 -10.60 -6.89 0.98
C TYR A 29 -10.01 -6.68 2.39
N THR A 30 -9.23 -5.61 2.60
CA THR A 30 -8.63 -5.31 3.92
C THR A 30 -9.64 -4.71 4.89
N GLU A 31 -10.75 -4.15 4.40
CA GLU A 31 -11.74 -3.37 5.15
C GLU A 31 -11.14 -2.19 5.94
N GLU A 32 -9.88 -1.82 5.66
CA GLU A 32 -9.23 -0.69 6.27
C GLU A 32 -9.72 0.62 5.63
N PRO A 33 -9.99 1.67 6.41
CA PRO A 33 -10.39 2.97 5.87
C PRO A 33 -9.22 3.63 5.13
N ALA A 34 -9.55 4.49 4.16
CA ALA A 34 -8.56 5.37 3.54
C ALA A 34 -7.96 6.32 4.60
N PHE A 35 -6.69 6.64 4.46
CA PHE A 35 -5.95 7.52 5.36
C PHE A 35 -5.04 8.46 4.58
N SER A 36 -4.64 9.56 5.20
CA SER A 36 -3.84 10.60 4.55
C SER A 36 -2.83 11.21 5.51
N GLY A 37 -1.86 11.93 4.96
CA GLY A 37 -0.83 12.58 5.75
C GLY A 37 0.07 13.51 4.94
N HIS A 38 1.10 14.02 5.62
CA HIS A 38 2.10 14.94 5.08
C HIS A 38 3.54 14.46 5.32
N SER A 39 3.71 13.27 5.93
CA SER A 39 5.02 12.69 6.20
C SER A 39 5.71 12.26 4.89
N HIS A 40 7.02 12.07 4.96
CA HIS A 40 7.81 11.56 3.83
C HIS A 40 7.93 10.03 3.83
N ALA A 41 7.17 9.36 4.69
CA ALA A 41 7.13 7.90 4.79
C ALA A 41 5.69 7.41 4.95
N ILE A 42 5.37 6.32 4.27
CA ILE A 42 4.07 5.65 4.31
C ILE A 42 4.29 4.18 4.67
N ARG A 43 3.33 3.60 5.39
CA ARG A 43 3.23 2.17 5.58
C ARG A 43 1.81 1.73 5.28
N ALA A 44 1.64 0.81 4.32
CA ALA A 44 0.32 0.44 3.82
C ALA A 44 0.26 -1.03 3.39
N PRO A 45 -0.92 -1.66 3.34
CA PRO A 45 -1.10 -3.00 2.77
C PRO A 45 -0.67 -3.07 1.30
N ALA A 46 -0.20 -4.25 0.88
CA ALA A 46 0.09 -4.53 -0.53
C ALA A 46 -1.15 -4.27 -1.39
N GLY A 47 -0.95 -3.69 -2.59
CA GLY A 47 -2.03 -3.34 -3.50
C GLY A 47 -2.79 -2.05 -3.17
N SER A 48 -2.38 -1.30 -2.13
CA SER A 48 -2.95 0.01 -1.83
C SER A 48 -2.66 1.01 -2.94
N THR A 49 -3.62 1.89 -3.23
CA THR A 49 -3.40 3.03 -4.13
C THR A 49 -3.01 4.26 -3.33
N CYS A 50 -1.89 4.87 -3.70
CA CYS A 50 -1.43 6.14 -3.12
C CYS A 50 -1.60 7.25 -4.14
N GLU A 51 -2.20 8.37 -3.72
CA GLU A 51 -2.26 9.62 -4.47
C GLU A 51 -1.46 10.67 -3.71
N ILE A 52 -0.49 11.29 -4.38
CA ILE A 52 0.25 12.45 -3.87
C ILE A 52 -0.29 13.71 -4.52
N ARG A 53 -0.35 14.79 -3.75
CA ARG A 53 -0.78 16.11 -4.21
C ARG A 53 0.13 17.19 -3.63
N PHE A 54 0.58 18.10 -4.49
CA PHE A 54 1.52 19.15 -4.09
C PHE A 54 1.48 20.34 -5.04
N ARG A 55 2.17 21.41 -4.67
CA ARG A 55 2.46 22.59 -5.51
C ARG A 55 3.97 22.78 -5.60
N THR A 56 4.39 23.57 -6.58
CA THR A 56 5.80 23.97 -6.75
C THR A 56 5.96 25.47 -6.73
N SER A 57 7.16 25.94 -6.33
CA SER A 57 7.59 27.32 -6.44
C SER A 57 8.91 27.35 -7.22
N PRO A 58 9.10 28.26 -8.21
CA PRO A 58 8.06 29.16 -8.76
C PRO A 58 6.93 28.41 -9.46
N SER A 59 5.77 29.04 -9.55
CA SER A 59 4.62 28.46 -10.27
C SER A 59 4.93 28.30 -11.75
N GLY A 60 4.46 27.19 -12.36
CA GLY A 60 4.76 26.88 -13.75
C GLY A 60 6.06 26.13 -13.99
N SER A 61 6.80 25.77 -12.93
CA SER A 61 7.97 24.90 -13.03
C SER A 61 7.61 23.57 -13.66
N GLN A 62 8.48 23.04 -14.51
CA GLN A 62 8.33 21.69 -15.03
C GLN A 62 8.60 20.68 -13.93
N THR A 63 7.75 19.68 -13.81
CA THR A 63 7.80 18.72 -12.70
C THR A 63 7.73 17.29 -13.22
N TRP A 64 8.53 16.43 -12.65
CA TRP A 64 8.57 14.99 -12.94
C TRP A 64 8.52 14.18 -11.66
N VAL A 65 7.86 13.04 -11.75
CA VAL A 65 8.02 11.96 -10.79
C VAL A 65 9.10 11.01 -11.30
N VAL A 66 10.00 10.63 -10.40
CA VAL A 66 11.08 9.67 -10.67
C VAL A 66 10.89 8.48 -9.74
N GLN A 67 10.61 7.30 -10.31
CA GLN A 67 10.46 6.06 -9.57
C GLN A 67 11.36 5.00 -10.21
N GLY A 68 12.47 4.68 -9.53
CA GLY A 68 13.52 3.84 -10.13
C GLY A 68 14.08 4.47 -11.41
N GLU A 69 13.99 3.76 -12.52
CA GLU A 69 14.42 4.24 -13.84
C GLU A 69 13.33 5.01 -14.60
N MET A 70 12.09 4.99 -14.12
CA MET A 70 10.97 5.65 -14.76
C MET A 70 10.92 7.12 -14.37
N THR A 71 10.73 7.97 -15.39
CA THR A 71 10.53 9.41 -15.20
C THR A 71 9.29 9.84 -15.97
N SER A 72 8.30 10.38 -15.27
CA SER A 72 7.02 10.80 -15.84
C SER A 72 6.76 12.28 -15.55
N PRO A 73 6.45 13.10 -16.56
CA PRO A 73 6.08 14.49 -16.34
C PRO A 73 4.69 14.59 -15.72
N ILE A 74 4.52 15.54 -14.81
CA ILE A 74 3.22 15.85 -14.20
C ILE A 74 2.82 17.26 -14.59
N PRO A 75 1.75 17.44 -15.39
CA PRO A 75 1.18 18.75 -15.64
C PRO A 75 0.38 19.25 -14.44
N PRO A 76 0.41 20.55 -14.14
CA PRO A 76 -0.47 21.13 -13.14
C PRO A 76 -1.92 21.16 -13.63
N ASP A 77 -2.86 21.07 -12.70
CA ASP A 77 -4.28 21.32 -12.94
C ASP A 77 -4.57 22.82 -13.08
N SER A 78 -5.85 23.19 -13.27
CA SER A 78 -6.30 24.59 -13.44
C SER A 78 -6.04 25.47 -12.21
N GLU A 79 -5.81 24.88 -11.04
CA GLU A 79 -5.52 25.58 -9.78
C GLU A 79 -4.02 25.54 -9.42
N GLY A 80 -3.20 24.96 -10.29
CA GLY A 80 -1.75 24.84 -10.09
C GLY A 80 -1.34 23.70 -9.17
N TRP A 81 -2.24 22.76 -8.88
CA TRP A 81 -1.90 21.52 -8.17
C TRP A 81 -1.36 20.47 -9.12
N LEU A 82 -0.39 19.73 -8.63
CA LEU A 82 0.15 18.55 -9.28
C LEU A 82 -0.30 17.33 -8.49
N SER A 83 -0.77 16.30 -9.20
CA SER A 83 -1.17 15.03 -8.59
C SER A 83 -0.60 13.85 -9.35
N HIS A 84 -0.26 12.80 -8.63
CA HIS A 84 0.22 11.55 -9.18
C HIS A 84 -0.29 10.38 -8.35
N SER A 85 -0.80 9.34 -9.03
CA SER A 85 -1.35 8.15 -8.40
C SER A 85 -0.55 6.92 -8.81
N PHE A 86 -0.26 6.04 -7.85
CA PHE A 86 0.50 4.81 -8.05
C PHE A 86 0.09 3.73 -7.04
N THR A 87 0.43 2.47 -7.34
CA THR A 87 0.08 1.34 -6.50
C THR A 87 1.29 0.87 -5.68
N LEU A 88 1.06 0.59 -4.39
CA LEU A 88 2.06 0.13 -3.44
C LEU A 88 2.10 -1.41 -3.43
N ASN A 89 2.85 -2.02 -4.34
CA ASN A 89 2.99 -3.48 -4.41
C ASN A 89 4.24 -3.99 -3.69
N GLU A 90 5.32 -3.21 -3.72
CA GLU A 90 6.61 -3.52 -3.12
C GLU A 90 7.15 -2.27 -2.41
N PRO A 91 8.01 -2.40 -1.39
CA PRO A 91 8.67 -1.25 -0.79
C PRO A 91 9.42 -0.43 -1.82
N GLY A 92 9.38 0.89 -1.70
CA GLY A 92 9.99 1.75 -2.70
C GLY A 92 10.16 3.19 -2.28
N GLN A 93 10.59 3.98 -3.26
CA GLN A 93 10.80 5.42 -3.15
C GLN A 93 10.36 6.08 -4.45
N LEU A 94 9.82 7.29 -4.30
CA LEU A 94 9.47 8.19 -5.39
C LEU A 94 10.10 9.54 -5.07
N ASP A 95 10.83 10.09 -6.04
CA ASP A 95 11.39 11.42 -5.96
C ASP A 95 10.62 12.38 -6.87
N ILE A 96 10.48 13.62 -6.46
CA ILE A 96 9.92 14.70 -7.27
C ILE A 96 11.07 15.58 -7.71
N ALA A 97 11.27 15.64 -9.02
CA ALA A 97 12.20 16.55 -9.66
C ALA A 97 11.47 17.78 -10.17
N VAL A 98 12.02 18.96 -9.91
CA VAL A 98 11.45 20.23 -10.33
C VAL A 98 12.50 21.04 -11.09
N GLN A 99 12.13 21.60 -12.23
CA GLN A 99 12.95 22.52 -12.99
C GLN A 99 12.26 23.89 -13.04
N GLY A 100 12.91 24.87 -12.49
CA GLY A 100 12.48 26.26 -12.51
C GLY A 100 13.04 27.01 -13.71
N ASP A 101 13.03 28.34 -13.61
CA ASP A 101 13.59 29.22 -14.60
C ASP A 101 15.11 29.05 -14.72
N HIS A 102 15.67 29.45 -15.86
CA HIS A 102 17.12 29.41 -16.15
C HIS A 102 17.77 28.02 -16.07
N ASP A 103 17.00 26.95 -16.39
CA ASP A 103 17.45 25.56 -16.34
C ASP A 103 17.92 25.08 -14.96
N PHE A 104 17.61 25.82 -13.90
CA PHE A 104 17.91 25.38 -12.55
C PHE A 104 17.00 24.20 -12.19
N ARG A 105 17.59 23.05 -11.98
CA ARG A 105 16.88 21.80 -11.69
C ARG A 105 17.24 21.27 -10.31
N ASP A 106 16.23 20.98 -9.49
CA ASP A 106 16.37 20.15 -8.31
C ASP A 106 15.86 18.72 -8.63
N PRO A 107 16.75 17.73 -8.74
CA PRO A 107 16.36 16.37 -9.08
C PRO A 107 15.65 15.63 -7.93
N ARG A 108 15.65 16.21 -6.72
CA ARG A 108 15.05 15.64 -5.52
C ARG A 108 14.45 16.72 -4.62
N ALA A 109 13.59 17.56 -5.19
CA ALA A 109 12.91 18.64 -4.47
C ALA A 109 11.99 18.11 -3.35
N ALA A 110 11.48 16.89 -3.48
CA ALA A 110 10.82 16.12 -2.44
C ALA A 110 11.00 14.62 -2.68
N SER A 111 10.88 13.82 -1.62
CA SER A 111 11.01 12.37 -1.68
C SER A 111 9.97 11.71 -0.78
N LEU A 112 9.36 10.63 -1.26
CA LEU A 112 8.43 9.80 -0.52
C LEU A 112 8.94 8.37 -0.51
N THR A 113 9.02 7.76 0.66
CA THR A 113 9.35 6.36 0.83
C THR A 113 8.15 5.59 1.34
N TRP A 114 8.05 4.31 1.01
CA TRP A 114 6.99 3.48 1.57
C TRP A 114 7.45 2.06 1.87
N GLU A 115 6.83 1.52 2.92
CA GLU A 115 6.88 0.12 3.29
C GLU A 115 5.54 -0.54 2.95
N VAL A 116 5.60 -1.77 2.48
CA VAL A 116 4.42 -2.56 2.16
C VAL A 116 4.23 -3.64 3.20
N ILE A 117 3.03 -3.72 3.75
CA ILE A 117 2.60 -4.81 4.63
C ILE A 117 2.12 -5.95 3.72
N PRO A 118 2.87 -7.07 3.62
CA PRO A 118 2.46 -8.16 2.77
C PRO A 118 1.20 -8.83 3.32
N ASP A 119 0.33 -9.25 2.43
CA ASP A 119 -0.78 -10.13 2.74
C ASP A 119 -0.26 -11.55 2.99
N ARG A 120 -0.77 -12.22 4.01
CA ARG A 120 -0.37 -13.58 4.35
C ARG A 120 -1.46 -14.54 3.90
N PRO A 121 -1.11 -15.66 3.27
CA PRO A 121 -2.10 -16.64 2.89
C PRO A 121 -2.80 -17.22 4.14
N PRO A 122 -4.09 -17.56 4.03
CA PRO A 122 -4.82 -18.18 5.13
C PRO A 122 -4.19 -19.52 5.53
N LEU A 123 -4.15 -19.77 6.83
CA LEU A 123 -3.72 -21.03 7.40
C LEU A 123 -4.92 -21.95 7.53
N VAL A 124 -4.90 -23.06 6.80
CA VAL A 124 -5.91 -24.12 6.89
C VAL A 124 -5.34 -25.33 7.60
N ARG A 125 -6.05 -25.83 8.59
CA ARG A 125 -5.69 -27.03 9.35
C ARG A 125 -6.89 -27.94 9.54
N PHE A 126 -6.74 -29.22 9.16
CA PHE A 126 -7.70 -30.26 9.54
C PHE A 126 -7.47 -30.64 11.01
N LEU A 127 -8.51 -30.57 11.81
CA LEU A 127 -8.50 -31.00 13.20
C LEU A 127 -8.99 -32.45 13.32
N TYR A 128 -9.89 -32.86 12.42
CA TYR A 128 -10.40 -34.22 12.35
C TYR A 128 -10.77 -34.59 10.90
N PRO A 129 -10.44 -35.76 10.42
CA PRO A 129 -9.54 -36.76 11.04
C PRO A 129 -8.08 -36.25 11.04
N PRO A 130 -7.23 -36.64 12.00
CA PRO A 130 -5.85 -36.16 12.12
C PRO A 130 -4.92 -36.71 11.06
N THR A 131 -5.27 -37.81 10.40
CA THR A 131 -4.48 -38.50 9.38
C THR A 131 -5.40 -39.09 8.32
N ASP A 132 -4.81 -39.80 7.34
CA ASP A 132 -5.54 -40.50 6.29
C ASP A 132 -6.48 -41.59 6.88
N TRP A 133 -7.72 -41.58 6.41
CA TRP A 133 -8.75 -42.50 6.80
C TRP A 133 -9.27 -43.26 5.61
N SER A 134 -9.58 -44.56 5.83
CA SER A 134 -10.26 -45.38 4.85
C SER A 134 -11.72 -45.56 5.25
N LEU A 135 -12.63 -45.27 4.32
CA LEU A 135 -14.05 -45.43 4.50
C LEU A 135 -14.54 -46.65 3.73
N VAL A 136 -15.51 -47.34 4.30
CA VAL A 136 -16.31 -48.30 3.54
C VAL A 136 -17.26 -47.58 2.59
N PRO A 137 -17.65 -48.15 1.45
CA PRO A 137 -18.62 -47.52 0.55
C PRO A 137 -19.89 -47.17 1.28
N GLY A 138 -20.34 -45.91 1.14
CA GLY A 138 -21.51 -45.35 1.83
C GLY A 138 -21.27 -44.90 3.27
N GLY A 139 -20.04 -44.99 3.78
CA GLY A 139 -19.68 -44.45 5.10
C GLY A 139 -19.59 -42.91 5.10
N GLU A 140 -19.90 -42.31 6.25
CA GLU A 140 -19.78 -40.87 6.50
C GLU A 140 -18.61 -40.63 7.47
N ILE A 141 -17.88 -39.52 7.23
CA ILE A 141 -16.82 -39.06 8.11
C ILE A 141 -17.02 -37.56 8.42
N PRO A 142 -17.09 -37.20 9.68
CA PRO A 142 -17.10 -35.77 10.03
C PRO A 142 -15.74 -35.17 9.74
N LEU A 143 -15.72 -34.00 9.08
CA LEU A 143 -14.54 -33.20 8.85
C LEU A 143 -14.59 -31.95 9.73
N VAL A 144 -13.55 -31.73 10.50
CA VAL A 144 -13.40 -30.50 11.28
C VAL A 144 -12.15 -29.77 10.83
N MET A 145 -12.34 -28.53 10.35
CA MET A 145 -11.27 -27.68 9.89
C MET A 145 -11.20 -26.41 10.74
N GLN A 146 -9.98 -25.92 10.92
CA GLN A 146 -9.72 -24.59 11.42
C GLN A 146 -9.07 -23.78 10.30
N VAL A 147 -9.65 -22.62 9.98
CA VAL A 147 -9.09 -21.66 9.05
C VAL A 147 -8.77 -20.39 9.81
N ARG A 148 -7.57 -19.86 9.64
CA ARG A 148 -7.13 -18.58 10.24
C ARG A 148 -6.52 -17.72 9.16
N ASP A 149 -6.84 -16.45 9.19
CA ASP A 149 -6.29 -15.43 8.33
C ASP A 149 -5.96 -14.20 9.18
N ASP A 150 -5.00 -13.39 8.77
CA ASP A 150 -4.72 -12.07 9.35
C ASP A 150 -5.67 -11.00 8.80
N ARG A 151 -6.45 -11.35 7.80
CA ARG A 151 -7.54 -10.58 7.20
C ARG A 151 -8.87 -11.33 7.35
N ARG A 152 -9.94 -10.76 6.82
CA ARG A 152 -11.25 -11.40 6.84
C ARG A 152 -11.35 -12.54 5.84
N LEU A 153 -11.82 -13.69 6.31
CA LEU A 153 -12.24 -14.78 5.45
C LEU A 153 -13.63 -14.48 4.88
N THR A 154 -13.73 -14.38 3.57
CA THR A 154 -15.00 -14.17 2.87
C THR A 154 -15.64 -15.49 2.43
N GLU A 155 -14.83 -16.50 2.13
CA GLU A 155 -15.32 -17.77 1.60
C GLU A 155 -14.33 -18.89 1.90
N VAL A 156 -14.86 -20.08 2.16
CA VAL A 156 -14.10 -21.31 2.34
C VAL A 156 -14.72 -22.40 1.48
N HIS A 157 -13.95 -22.95 0.55
CA HIS A 157 -14.38 -24.06 -0.30
C HIS A 157 -13.66 -25.36 0.10
N LEU A 158 -14.42 -26.43 0.20
CA LEU A 158 -13.91 -27.79 0.33
C LEU A 158 -14.23 -28.54 -0.96
N GLN A 159 -13.20 -29.06 -1.62
CA GLN A 159 -13.35 -29.82 -2.86
C GLN A 159 -12.75 -31.22 -2.69
N SER A 160 -13.49 -32.27 -3.09
CA SER A 160 -12.92 -33.63 -3.18
C SER A 160 -12.14 -33.77 -4.49
N LEU A 161 -10.94 -34.37 -4.41
CA LEU A 161 -10.05 -34.65 -5.54
C LEU A 161 -10.18 -36.11 -5.98
N GLY A 162 -11.37 -36.63 -6.21
CA GLY A 162 -11.58 -38.05 -6.58
C GLY A 162 -12.60 -38.24 -7.70
N GLU A 163 -12.60 -39.40 -8.34
CA GLU A 163 -13.52 -39.73 -9.43
C GLU A 163 -14.99 -39.88 -8.98
N ALA A 164 -15.25 -40.03 -7.70
CA ALA A 164 -16.61 -40.08 -7.14
C ALA A 164 -16.96 -38.76 -6.44
N PRO A 165 -18.06 -38.08 -6.80
CA PRO A 165 -18.51 -36.90 -6.08
C PRO A 165 -18.94 -37.32 -4.67
N ALA A 166 -18.15 -36.96 -3.66
CA ALA A 166 -18.61 -37.04 -2.27
C ALA A 166 -19.67 -35.98 -2.05
N ALA A 167 -20.81 -36.33 -1.47
CA ALA A 167 -21.75 -35.34 -0.97
C ALA A 167 -21.11 -34.65 0.24
N ILE A 168 -20.74 -33.38 0.10
CA ILE A 168 -20.13 -32.59 1.17
C ILE A 168 -21.21 -31.67 1.71
N SER A 169 -21.60 -31.85 2.98
CA SER A 169 -22.41 -30.91 3.73
C SER A 169 -21.46 -30.08 4.60
N ILE A 170 -21.52 -28.74 4.47
CA ILE A 170 -20.67 -27.82 5.23
C ILE A 170 -21.53 -27.04 6.19
N ASP A 171 -21.36 -27.28 7.49
CA ASP A 171 -21.90 -26.42 8.54
C ASP A 171 -20.79 -25.46 8.98
N LEU A 172 -20.91 -24.21 8.57
CA LEU A 172 -20.01 -23.15 9.02
C LEU A 172 -20.41 -22.71 10.42
N LEU A 173 -19.69 -23.14 11.43
CA LEU A 173 -19.82 -22.59 12.77
C LEU A 173 -19.14 -21.22 12.81
N PRO A 174 -19.83 -20.18 13.34
CA PRO A 174 -19.19 -18.87 13.49
C PRO A 174 -17.95 -19.00 14.36
N LEU A 175 -16.82 -18.47 13.86
CA LEU A 175 -15.60 -18.36 14.63
C LEU A 175 -15.91 -17.55 15.91
N SER A 176 -15.80 -18.14 17.07
CA SER A 176 -15.72 -17.38 18.30
C SER A 176 -14.42 -16.55 18.21
N THR A 177 -14.55 -15.23 18.14
CA THR A 177 -13.45 -14.30 18.36
C THR A 177 -12.88 -14.65 19.73
N ALA A 178 -11.70 -15.29 19.75
CA ALA A 178 -10.98 -15.49 20.99
C ALA A 178 -10.67 -14.07 21.52
N GLU A 179 -11.37 -13.69 22.59
CA GLU A 179 -11.05 -12.50 23.37
C GLU A 179 -9.56 -12.51 23.65
N SER A 180 -8.88 -11.46 23.21
CA SER A 180 -7.56 -11.13 23.68
C SER A 180 -7.65 -10.92 25.20
N ALA A 181 -7.32 -11.95 25.96
CA ALA A 181 -7.10 -11.86 27.39
C ALA A 181 -5.91 -10.92 27.63
N GLY A 182 -6.20 -9.62 27.71
CA GLY A 182 -5.30 -8.60 28.21
C GLY A 182 -5.00 -8.92 29.65
N GLY A 183 -3.78 -9.42 29.92
CA GLY A 183 -3.26 -9.58 31.26
C GLY A 183 -3.21 -8.22 31.98
N GLN A 184 -4.14 -7.98 32.87
CA GLN A 184 -3.96 -6.97 33.91
C GLN A 184 -3.01 -7.54 34.97
N ASN A 185 -1.74 -7.19 34.86
CA ASN A 185 -0.85 -7.23 36.02
C ASN A 185 -1.34 -6.18 37.03
N ARG A 186 -1.98 -6.63 38.09
CA ARG A 186 -2.10 -5.89 39.35
C ARG A 186 -0.83 -6.16 40.14
N GLU A 187 0.03 -5.16 40.25
CA GLU A 187 0.98 -5.05 41.35
C GLU A 187 0.22 -4.71 42.62
N GLY A 188 0.43 -5.53 43.66
CA GLY A 188 0.15 -5.27 45.07
C GLY A 188 1.46 -5.13 45.84
#